data_0c9b3809917e73d5b497da9d1a783f4b
#
_entry.id   0c9b3809917e73d5b497da9d1a783f4b
#
_cell.length_a   1.000
_cell.length_b   1.000
_cell.length_c   1.000
_cell.angle_alpha   90.00
_cell.angle_beta   90.00
_cell.angle_gamma   90.00
#
_symmetry.space_group_name_H-M   'P 1'
#
loop_
_entity.id
_entity.type
_entity.pdbx_description
1 polymer ?
#
loop_
_entity_poly.entity_id
_entity_poly.type
_entity_poly.pdbx_seq_one_letter_code
_entity_poly.pdbx_strand_id
1 'polypeptide(L)'
;AEFFDWMSDYCQPRHRQAEVVISHSAKSYFYMEFICTVCNEKHDDWPALTYDSPSNYNQLSNDEKSTIGSLNGDLCVITYPDQIDRFIRCTMTQQIIDSCQNLDYGLWVFSLSEASLEDYSKNFDNTNHQVSYFGWLSNDLPKYDSGSSIPATVVTRTGNQRPEIIPHEDFDHPFVKDYYNGITTEEAEARIREML
;
A
#
# COMPACT_ATOMS: atom_id res chain seq x y z
N ALA A 1 -29.64 -12.54 8.51
CA ALA A 1 -29.37 -11.45 7.54
C ALA A 1 -29.25 -10.07 8.22
N GLU A 2 -29.43 -9.98 9.55
CA GLU A 2 -29.41 -8.69 10.28
C GLU A 2 -28.16 -8.49 11.16
N PHE A 3 -27.17 -9.39 11.12
CA PHE A 3 -25.98 -9.32 11.98
C PHE A 3 -24.78 -8.61 11.33
N PHE A 4 -24.83 -8.33 10.03
CA PHE A 4 -23.74 -7.72 9.28
C PHE A 4 -23.84 -6.19 9.13
N ASP A 5 -25.00 -5.60 9.39
CA ASP A 5 -25.25 -4.17 9.16
C ASP A 5 -24.73 -3.25 10.30
N TRP A 6 -24.45 -3.82 11.46
CA TRP A 6 -24.01 -3.04 12.63
C TRP A 6 -22.49 -2.76 12.66
N MET A 7 -21.67 -3.50 11.93
CA MET A 7 -20.21 -3.33 11.90
C MET A 7 -19.72 -2.26 10.89
N SER A 8 -20.54 -1.86 9.93
CA SER A 8 -20.11 -0.97 8.83
C SER A 8 -19.91 0.50 9.22
N ASP A 9 -20.52 0.95 10.33
CA ASP A 9 -20.50 2.37 10.71
C ASP A 9 -19.32 2.78 11.60
N TYR A 10 -18.50 1.83 12.07
CA TYR A 10 -17.41 2.11 13.04
C TYR A 10 -16.00 2.03 12.44
N CYS A 11 -15.80 1.44 11.27
CA CYS A 11 -14.47 1.26 10.68
C CYS A 11 -14.30 2.10 9.39
N GLN A 12 -13.84 3.34 9.51
CA GLN A 12 -13.40 4.14 8.34
C GLN A 12 -11.87 4.17 8.23
N PRO A 13 -11.27 3.82 7.07
CA PRO A 13 -9.81 3.79 6.91
C PRO A 13 -9.21 5.21 6.88
N ARG A 14 -8.12 5.41 7.61
CA ARG A 14 -7.34 6.64 7.61
C ARG A 14 -5.88 6.35 7.29
N HIS A 15 -5.34 6.97 6.25
CA HIS A 15 -3.94 6.82 5.79
C HIS A 15 -2.99 7.69 6.60
N ARG A 16 -1.87 7.11 7.14
CA ARG A 16 -0.88 7.88 7.89
C ARG A 16 0.51 7.21 7.93
N GLN A 17 1.58 8.01 7.92
CA GLN A 17 2.96 7.63 8.25
C GLN A 17 3.24 7.96 9.73
N ALA A 18 4.04 7.15 10.43
CA ALA A 18 4.15 7.25 11.89
C ALA A 18 5.54 6.98 12.49
N GLU A 19 5.87 7.67 13.60
CA GLU A 19 6.87 7.22 14.58
C GLU A 19 6.16 6.55 15.78
N VAL A 20 6.65 5.40 16.22
CA VAL A 20 5.94 4.54 17.18
C VAL A 20 6.63 4.48 18.54
N VAL A 21 5.86 4.65 19.61
CA VAL A 21 6.26 4.36 20.99
C VAL A 21 5.47 3.15 21.51
N ILE A 22 6.17 2.04 21.79
CA ILE A 22 5.55 0.80 22.27
C ILE A 22 5.49 0.79 23.78
N SER A 23 4.28 0.67 24.37
CA SER A 23 4.09 0.43 25.81
C SER A 23 3.45 -0.94 26.08
N HIS A 24 4.00 -1.69 27.02
CA HIS A 24 3.51 -3.02 27.40
C HIS A 24 2.65 -2.93 28.66
N SER A 25 1.38 -3.29 28.59
CA SER A 25 0.49 -3.50 29.71
C SER A 25 -0.17 -4.89 29.61
N ALA A 26 -0.24 -5.57 30.75
CA ALA A 26 -0.56 -6.99 30.87
C ALA A 26 -2.07 -7.28 30.75
N LYS A 27 -2.64 -7.10 29.57
CA LYS A 27 -3.77 -7.80 28.98
C LYS A 27 -3.78 -7.41 27.51
N SER A 28 -3.33 -8.28 26.72
CA SER A 28 -3.32 -8.45 25.28
C SER A 28 -4.30 -7.64 24.40
N TYR A 29 -4.33 -6.32 24.55
CA TYR A 29 -4.66 -5.41 23.46
C TYR A 29 -3.38 -4.65 23.15
N PHE A 30 -2.82 -4.88 21.98
CA PHE A 30 -1.69 -4.10 21.49
C PHE A 30 -2.20 -2.69 21.21
N TYR A 31 -2.07 -1.82 22.21
CA TYR A 31 -2.40 -0.42 22.10
C TYR A 31 -1.15 0.29 21.58
N MET A 32 -1.16 0.64 20.31
CA MET A 32 -0.07 1.35 19.69
C MET A 32 -0.41 2.83 19.61
N GLU A 33 0.16 3.61 20.52
CA GLU A 33 0.13 5.05 20.39
C GLU A 33 1.30 5.50 19.54
N PHE A 34 1.05 6.28 18.49
CA PHE A 34 2.11 6.85 17.68
C PHE A 34 1.86 8.34 17.39
N ILE A 35 2.94 9.08 17.15
CA ILE A 35 2.86 10.45 16.67
C ILE A 35 2.88 10.43 15.15
N CYS A 36 1.82 10.93 14.53
CA CYS A 36 1.72 10.99 13.08
C CYS A 36 2.72 12.04 12.52
N THR A 37 3.59 11.63 11.61
CA THR A 37 4.57 12.54 10.99
C THR A 37 3.92 13.58 10.05
N VAL A 38 2.65 13.39 9.67
CA VAL A 38 1.92 14.31 8.80
C VAL A 38 1.19 15.40 9.57
N CYS A 39 0.45 15.05 10.65
CA CYS A 39 -0.31 16.02 11.43
C CYS A 39 0.34 16.36 12.79
N ASN A 40 1.42 15.67 13.17
CA ASN A 40 2.11 15.80 14.46
C ASN A 40 1.18 15.58 15.68
N GLU A 41 0.09 14.85 15.50
CA GLU A 41 -0.85 14.48 16.54
C GLU A 41 -0.66 13.02 16.96
N LYS A 42 -1.07 12.72 18.19
CA LYS A 42 -1.07 11.35 18.71
C LYS A 42 -2.28 10.61 18.17
N HIS A 43 -2.05 9.40 17.66
CA HIS A 43 -3.07 8.48 17.17
C HIS A 43 -2.99 7.16 17.93
N ASP A 44 -4.12 6.51 18.06
CA ASP A 44 -4.31 5.21 18.69
C ASP A 44 -4.75 4.11 17.69
N ASP A 45 -4.87 4.49 16.40
CA ASP A 45 -5.10 3.56 15.29
C ASP A 45 -3.78 2.91 14.84
N TRP A 46 -3.86 1.82 14.11
CA TRP A 46 -2.68 1.22 13.49
C TRP A 46 -2.12 2.11 12.37
N PRO A 47 -0.78 2.22 12.28
CA PRO A 47 -0.16 2.94 11.18
C PRO A 47 -0.34 2.18 9.87
N ALA A 48 -0.55 2.90 8.77
CA ALA A 48 -0.46 2.30 7.46
C ALA A 48 1.00 1.95 7.14
N LEU A 49 1.25 0.76 6.59
CA LEU A 49 2.56 0.34 6.13
C LEU A 49 2.85 0.96 4.76
N THR A 50 3.62 2.05 4.72
CA THR A 50 3.82 2.84 3.52
C THR A 50 5.28 2.82 3.05
N TYR A 51 5.46 2.78 1.73
CA TYR A 51 6.74 2.87 1.07
C TYR A 51 6.86 4.22 0.37
N ASP A 52 7.98 4.91 0.60
CA ASP A 52 8.22 6.24 0.02
C ASP A 52 8.51 6.18 -1.49
N SER A 53 9.02 5.05 -1.96
CA SER A 53 9.35 4.83 -3.36
C SER A 53 9.32 3.34 -3.74
N PRO A 54 9.29 3.02 -5.05
CA PRO A 54 9.44 1.65 -5.53
C PRO A 54 10.79 1.04 -5.14
N SER A 55 10.85 -0.27 -4.91
CA SER A 55 12.11 -0.97 -4.63
C SER A 55 13.14 -0.77 -5.75
N ASN A 56 12.70 -0.78 -7.01
CA ASN A 56 13.57 -0.50 -8.16
C ASN A 56 14.26 0.88 -8.08
N TYR A 57 13.51 1.91 -7.66
CA TYR A 57 14.06 3.25 -7.47
C TYR A 57 15.04 3.32 -6.29
N ASN A 58 14.77 2.57 -5.21
CA ASN A 58 15.64 2.53 -4.04
C ASN A 58 17.00 1.89 -4.34
N GLN A 59 17.03 0.96 -5.28
CA GLN A 59 18.26 0.26 -5.70
C GLN A 59 19.19 1.14 -6.55
N LEU A 60 18.70 2.25 -7.10
CA LEU A 60 19.52 3.20 -7.86
C LEU A 60 20.51 3.94 -6.94
N SER A 61 21.72 4.15 -7.43
CA SER A 61 22.67 5.09 -6.82
C SER A 61 22.15 6.53 -6.86
N ASN A 62 22.72 7.42 -6.07
CA ASN A 62 22.31 8.84 -6.07
C ASN A 62 22.52 9.50 -7.45
N ASP A 63 23.56 9.12 -8.18
CA ASP A 63 23.83 9.63 -9.52
C ASP A 63 22.79 9.14 -10.51
N GLU A 64 22.40 7.87 -10.45
CA GLU A 64 21.33 7.31 -11.29
C GLU A 64 19.98 7.92 -10.94
N LYS A 65 19.64 8.09 -9.65
CA LYS A 65 18.42 8.79 -9.24
C LYS A 65 18.31 10.18 -9.83
N SER A 66 19.44 10.89 -9.93
CA SER A 66 19.49 12.25 -10.49
C SER A 66 19.46 12.30 -12.01
N THR A 67 19.90 11.23 -12.72
CA THR A 67 20.08 11.22 -14.17
C THR A 67 18.95 10.49 -14.90
N ILE A 68 18.51 9.35 -14.37
CA ILE A 68 17.48 8.49 -15.01
C ILE A 68 16.20 8.36 -14.18
N GLY A 69 16.25 8.72 -12.90
CA GLY A 69 15.09 8.59 -11.99
C GLY A 69 14.29 9.88 -11.90
N SER A 70 12.98 9.77 -11.84
CA SER A 70 12.05 10.86 -11.53
C SER A 70 11.02 10.36 -10.53
N LEU A 71 11.04 10.90 -9.33
CA LEU A 71 10.07 10.59 -8.26
C LEU A 71 9.35 11.89 -7.90
N ASN A 72 8.05 11.95 -8.15
CA ASN A 72 7.23 13.13 -7.89
C ASN A 72 5.87 12.72 -7.30
N GLY A 73 5.71 12.88 -5.99
CA GLY A 73 4.49 12.51 -5.27
C GLY A 73 4.17 11.03 -5.43
N ASP A 74 3.11 10.74 -6.14
CA ASP A 74 2.59 9.37 -6.34
C ASP A 74 3.01 8.74 -7.68
N LEU A 75 3.93 9.39 -8.41
CA LEU A 75 4.45 8.94 -9.70
C LEU A 75 5.96 8.74 -9.62
N CYS A 76 6.44 7.62 -10.16
CA CYS A 76 7.87 7.37 -10.33
C CYS A 76 8.13 6.85 -11.74
N VAL A 77 9.19 7.36 -12.39
CA VAL A 77 9.64 6.92 -13.70
C VAL A 77 11.15 6.71 -13.65
N ILE A 78 11.60 5.59 -14.19
CA ILE A 78 13.03 5.29 -14.36
C ILE A 78 13.28 5.09 -15.86
N THR A 79 14.15 5.91 -16.43
CA THR A 79 14.45 5.90 -17.86
C THR A 79 15.80 5.23 -18.11
N TYR A 80 15.80 3.92 -18.34
CA TYR A 80 16.98 3.17 -18.77
C TYR A 80 17.27 3.39 -20.26
N PRO A 81 18.45 3.03 -20.77
CA PRO A 81 18.79 3.20 -22.18
C PRO A 81 17.87 2.43 -23.14
N ASP A 82 17.30 1.32 -22.71
CA ASP A 82 16.53 0.37 -23.50
C ASP A 82 15.07 0.18 -23.03
N GLN A 83 14.70 0.73 -21.86
CA GLN A 83 13.36 0.62 -21.32
C GLN A 83 13.00 1.81 -20.45
N ILE A 84 11.72 2.02 -20.23
CA ILE A 84 11.18 3.01 -19.29
C ILE A 84 10.25 2.30 -18.33
N ASP A 85 10.62 2.31 -17.06
CA ASP A 85 9.81 1.77 -15.98
C ASP A 85 8.91 2.86 -15.40
N ARG A 86 7.63 2.57 -15.24
CA ARG A 86 6.62 3.51 -14.77
C ARG A 86 5.89 2.92 -13.58
N PHE A 87 5.79 3.71 -12.52
CA PHE A 87 5.20 3.30 -11.25
C PHE A 87 4.17 4.32 -10.80
N ILE A 88 3.11 3.84 -10.16
CA ILE A 88 2.17 4.68 -9.43
C ILE A 88 2.07 4.19 -7.99
N ARG A 89 1.84 5.12 -7.07
CA ARG A 89 1.57 4.81 -5.67
C ARG A 89 0.08 4.48 -5.51
N CYS A 90 -0.18 3.37 -4.87
CA CYS A 90 -1.51 2.81 -4.69
C CYS A 90 -1.75 2.51 -3.21
N THR A 91 -2.98 2.19 -2.87
CA THR A 91 -3.37 1.70 -1.55
C THR A 91 -3.85 0.27 -1.64
N MET A 92 -3.75 -0.44 -0.53
CA MET A 92 -4.33 -1.76 -0.35
C MET A 92 -4.75 -1.91 1.11
N THR A 93 -5.88 -2.57 1.34
CA THR A 93 -6.38 -2.85 2.68
C THR A 93 -6.36 -4.35 2.93
N GLN A 94 -5.65 -4.77 3.96
CA GLN A 94 -5.57 -6.15 4.43
C GLN A 94 -6.60 -6.38 5.54
N GLN A 95 -7.50 -7.32 5.33
CA GLN A 95 -8.48 -7.70 6.34
C GLN A 95 -7.81 -8.41 7.53
N ILE A 96 -8.26 -8.08 8.75
CA ILE A 96 -7.87 -8.77 9.98
C ILE A 96 -9.08 -9.53 10.49
N ILE A 97 -8.93 -10.86 10.59
CA ILE A 97 -10.05 -11.78 10.83
C ILE A 97 -10.58 -11.79 12.27
N ASP A 98 -9.80 -11.31 13.22
CA ASP A 98 -10.11 -11.29 14.66
C ASP A 98 -10.19 -9.87 15.23
N SER A 99 -10.32 -8.85 14.35
CA SER A 99 -10.44 -7.44 14.71
C SER A 99 -11.40 -6.70 13.77
N CYS A 100 -11.97 -5.59 14.22
CA CYS A 100 -12.68 -4.65 13.33
C CYS A 100 -11.73 -3.66 12.64
N GLN A 101 -10.44 -3.68 12.97
CA GLN A 101 -9.41 -2.88 12.30
C GLN A 101 -8.93 -3.63 11.06
N ASN A 102 -8.41 -2.89 10.09
CA ASN A 102 -7.69 -3.41 8.94
C ASN A 102 -6.26 -2.87 8.95
N LEU A 103 -5.36 -3.54 8.25
CA LEU A 103 -4.01 -3.08 8.01
C LEU A 103 -3.92 -2.45 6.62
N ASP A 104 -3.69 -1.15 6.58
CA ASP A 104 -3.56 -0.43 5.32
C ASP A 104 -2.12 -0.38 4.83
N TYR A 105 -1.97 -0.43 3.50
CA TYR A 105 -0.69 -0.31 2.81
C TYR A 105 -0.70 0.84 1.81
N GLY A 106 0.45 1.51 1.70
CA GLY A 106 0.78 2.41 0.59
C GLY A 106 1.90 1.80 -0.24
N LEU A 107 1.55 1.17 -1.35
CA LEU A 107 2.44 0.36 -2.18
C LEU A 107 2.66 1.00 -3.55
N TRP A 108 3.71 0.58 -4.23
CA TRP A 108 4.01 0.99 -5.60
C TRP A 108 3.75 -0.14 -6.57
N VAL A 109 3.14 0.18 -7.68
CA VAL A 109 2.85 -0.75 -8.77
C VAL A 109 3.65 -0.36 -10.00
N PHE A 110 4.32 -1.35 -10.57
CA PHE A 110 5.15 -1.28 -11.76
C PHE A 110 4.42 -1.76 -13.01
N SER A 111 4.96 -1.40 -14.18
CA SER A 111 4.55 -1.90 -15.52
C SER A 111 3.27 -1.29 -16.06
N LEU A 112 2.96 -0.06 -15.68
CA LEU A 112 1.99 0.71 -16.44
C LEU A 112 2.55 1.02 -17.83
N SER A 113 1.77 0.74 -18.87
CA SER A 113 2.10 1.24 -20.21
C SER A 113 2.10 2.79 -20.17
N GLU A 114 2.79 3.40 -21.13
CA GLU A 114 2.75 4.86 -21.28
C GLU A 114 1.31 5.38 -21.38
N ALA A 115 0.48 4.71 -22.18
CA ALA A 115 -0.92 5.05 -22.36
C ALA A 115 -1.72 4.95 -21.03
N SER A 116 -1.46 3.91 -20.23
CA SER A 116 -2.13 3.74 -18.93
C SER A 116 -1.71 4.80 -17.93
N LEU A 117 -0.41 5.14 -17.87
CA LEU A 117 0.08 6.20 -16.99
C LEU A 117 -0.45 7.58 -17.41
N GLU A 118 -0.48 7.87 -18.71
CA GLU A 118 -1.05 9.11 -19.23
C GLU A 118 -2.54 9.20 -18.95
N ASP A 119 -3.28 8.11 -19.17
CA ASP A 119 -4.71 8.05 -18.89
C ASP A 119 -4.99 8.30 -17.40
N TYR A 120 -4.27 7.62 -16.51
CA TYR A 120 -4.35 7.86 -15.07
C TYR A 120 -4.03 9.30 -14.70
N SER A 121 -2.91 9.84 -15.20
CA SER A 121 -2.46 11.19 -14.85
C SER A 121 -3.40 12.29 -15.35
N LYS A 122 -3.97 12.12 -16.55
CA LYS A 122 -4.95 13.08 -17.13
C LYS A 122 -6.30 13.06 -16.42
N ASN A 123 -6.64 11.93 -15.80
CA ASN A 123 -7.96 11.70 -15.20
C ASN A 123 -7.93 11.58 -13.66
N PHE A 124 -6.82 11.92 -13.02
CA PHE A 124 -6.68 11.79 -11.58
C PHE A 124 -7.79 12.51 -10.80
N ASP A 125 -8.18 13.70 -11.24
CA ASP A 125 -9.25 14.52 -10.63
C ASP A 125 -10.65 14.20 -11.18
N ASN A 126 -10.76 13.30 -12.16
CA ASN A 126 -12.02 12.98 -12.82
C ASN A 126 -12.82 11.94 -12.02
N THR A 127 -13.83 12.39 -11.29
CA THR A 127 -14.68 11.53 -10.45
C THR A 127 -15.48 10.47 -11.22
N ASN A 128 -15.60 10.61 -12.54
CA ASN A 128 -16.30 9.63 -13.39
C ASN A 128 -15.36 8.63 -14.08
N HIS A 129 -14.05 8.79 -13.89
CA HIS A 129 -13.05 7.92 -14.51
C HIS A 129 -12.77 6.72 -13.62
N GLN A 130 -13.57 5.66 -13.79
CA GLN A 130 -13.41 4.38 -13.09
C GLN A 130 -12.92 3.32 -14.08
N VAL A 131 -11.63 3.07 -14.06
CA VAL A 131 -10.96 2.10 -14.93
C VAL A 131 -10.03 1.21 -14.13
N SER A 132 -9.60 0.13 -14.76
CA SER A 132 -8.64 -0.80 -14.18
C SER A 132 -7.42 -0.93 -15.08
N TYR A 133 -6.24 -0.98 -14.48
CA TYR A 133 -4.97 -1.24 -15.16
C TYR A 133 -4.36 -2.52 -14.60
N PHE A 134 -3.57 -3.19 -15.42
CA PHE A 134 -2.71 -4.27 -14.97
C PHE A 134 -1.37 -3.71 -14.47
N GLY A 135 -0.82 -4.31 -13.41
CA GLY A 135 0.50 -3.99 -12.91
C GLY A 135 1.09 -5.08 -12.02
N TRP A 136 2.31 -4.85 -11.55
CA TRP A 136 3.06 -5.73 -10.67
C TRP A 136 3.41 -4.97 -9.40
N LEU A 137 3.26 -5.60 -8.22
CA LEU A 137 3.77 -5.02 -6.98
C LEU A 137 5.28 -4.84 -7.07
N SER A 138 5.75 -3.65 -6.71
CA SER A 138 7.16 -3.26 -6.80
C SER A 138 7.85 -3.15 -5.44
N ASN A 139 7.15 -3.30 -4.33
CA ASN A 139 7.76 -3.22 -3.01
C ASN A 139 8.03 -4.60 -2.44
N ASP A 140 9.16 -4.73 -1.72
CA ASP A 140 9.45 -5.88 -0.90
C ASP A 140 8.53 -5.86 0.31
N LEU A 141 7.72 -6.91 0.45
CA LEU A 141 6.75 -7.02 1.52
C LEU A 141 7.38 -7.74 2.72
N PRO A 142 7.26 -7.21 3.96
CA PRO A 142 7.79 -7.86 5.14
C PRO A 142 7.31 -9.30 5.26
N LYS A 143 8.23 -10.20 5.66
CA LYS A 143 8.00 -11.65 5.83
C LYS A 143 7.68 -12.45 4.56
N TYR A 144 7.68 -11.83 3.40
CA TYR A 144 7.48 -12.53 2.14
C TYR A 144 8.76 -12.52 1.30
N ASP A 145 8.89 -13.54 0.43
CA ASP A 145 10.01 -13.60 -0.49
C ASP A 145 9.96 -12.41 -1.47
N SER A 146 11.01 -11.60 -1.46
CA SER A 146 11.16 -10.44 -2.34
C SER A 146 11.43 -10.78 -3.81
N GLY A 147 11.60 -12.08 -4.11
CA GLY A 147 11.95 -12.54 -5.47
C GLY A 147 10.78 -12.58 -6.45
N SER A 148 9.54 -12.46 -6.00
CA SER A 148 8.35 -12.67 -6.82
C SER A 148 7.58 -11.38 -7.03
N SER A 149 7.54 -10.89 -8.27
CA SER A 149 6.61 -9.81 -8.64
C SER A 149 5.18 -10.33 -8.61
N ILE A 150 4.32 -9.78 -7.76
CA ILE A 150 2.92 -10.18 -7.61
C ILE A 150 2.07 -9.42 -8.62
N PRO A 151 1.37 -10.12 -9.56
CA PRO A 151 0.48 -9.46 -10.50
C PRO A 151 -0.75 -8.93 -9.79
N ALA A 152 -1.20 -7.74 -10.21
CA ALA A 152 -2.32 -7.07 -9.58
C ALA A 152 -3.14 -6.26 -10.59
N THR A 153 -4.40 -6.05 -10.25
CA THR A 153 -5.28 -5.09 -10.88
C THR A 153 -5.26 -3.80 -10.06
N VAL A 154 -4.99 -2.69 -10.72
CA VAL A 154 -5.04 -1.35 -10.16
C VAL A 154 -6.37 -0.72 -10.53
N VAL A 155 -7.22 -0.43 -9.56
CA VAL A 155 -8.55 0.14 -9.75
C VAL A 155 -8.54 1.60 -9.35
N THR A 156 -8.88 2.50 -10.27
CA THR A 156 -8.97 3.94 -9.96
C THR A 156 -10.14 4.21 -9.03
N ARG A 157 -9.97 5.21 -8.18
CA ARG A 157 -10.99 5.67 -7.23
C ARG A 157 -11.43 7.09 -7.56
N THR A 158 -12.61 7.47 -7.11
CA THR A 158 -13.15 8.82 -7.27
C THR A 158 -12.56 9.80 -6.25
N GLY A 159 -12.54 11.09 -6.57
CA GLY A 159 -12.27 12.15 -5.59
C GLY A 159 -10.81 12.28 -5.14
N ASN A 160 -9.86 12.28 -6.06
CA ASN A 160 -8.42 12.45 -5.77
C ASN A 160 -7.85 11.40 -4.81
N GLN A 161 -8.42 10.20 -4.81
CA GLN A 161 -7.94 9.10 -4.03
C GLN A 161 -6.92 8.28 -4.82
N ARG A 162 -5.88 7.79 -4.13
CA ARG A 162 -4.96 6.82 -4.72
C ARG A 162 -5.74 5.59 -5.18
N PRO A 163 -5.35 4.98 -6.30
CA PRO A 163 -5.99 3.75 -6.78
C PRO A 163 -5.76 2.62 -5.79
N GLU A 164 -6.64 1.65 -5.82
CA GLU A 164 -6.58 0.44 -5.02
C GLU A 164 -5.92 -0.69 -5.79
N ILE A 165 -5.13 -1.50 -5.09
CA ILE A 165 -4.51 -2.71 -5.62
C ILE A 165 -5.35 -3.92 -5.21
N ILE A 166 -5.65 -4.78 -6.18
CA ILE A 166 -6.24 -6.09 -5.98
C ILE A 166 -5.27 -7.13 -6.55
N PRO A 167 -4.53 -7.87 -5.72
CA PRO A 167 -3.66 -8.96 -6.18
C PRO A 167 -4.47 -10.02 -6.94
N HIS A 168 -3.87 -10.67 -7.93
CA HIS A 168 -4.55 -11.73 -8.68
C HIS A 168 -4.67 -13.00 -7.82
N GLU A 169 -5.89 -13.45 -7.60
CA GLU A 169 -6.23 -14.56 -6.67
C GLU A 169 -5.58 -15.88 -7.07
N ASP A 170 -5.41 -16.13 -8.36
CA ASP A 170 -4.83 -17.34 -8.93
C ASP A 170 -3.30 -17.39 -8.88
N PHE A 171 -2.65 -16.32 -8.44
CA PHE A 171 -1.20 -16.28 -8.29
C PHE A 171 -0.77 -16.94 -6.98
N ASP A 172 -0.02 -18.06 -7.10
CA ASP A 172 0.42 -18.87 -5.94
C ASP A 172 1.54 -18.17 -5.15
N HIS A 173 1.14 -17.28 -4.25
CA HIS A 173 2.04 -16.54 -3.38
C HIS A 173 1.43 -16.42 -1.96
N PRO A 174 2.22 -16.57 -0.88
CA PRO A 174 1.69 -16.44 0.50
C PRO A 174 0.97 -15.13 0.76
N PHE A 175 1.50 -14.01 0.28
CA PHE A 175 0.87 -12.70 0.42
C PHE A 175 -0.52 -12.63 -0.22
N VAL A 176 -0.70 -13.26 -1.40
CA VAL A 176 -2.00 -13.31 -2.09
C VAL A 176 -2.99 -14.13 -1.26
N LYS A 177 -2.55 -15.26 -0.73
CA LYS A 177 -3.38 -16.09 0.16
C LYS A 177 -3.81 -15.31 1.39
N ASP A 178 -2.90 -14.58 2.02
CA ASP A 178 -3.19 -13.76 3.19
C ASP A 178 -4.11 -12.59 2.86
N TYR A 179 -3.98 -11.99 1.67
CA TYR A 179 -4.89 -10.93 1.22
C TYR A 179 -6.35 -11.41 1.17
N TYR A 180 -6.59 -12.58 0.58
CA TYR A 180 -7.95 -13.12 0.41
C TYR A 180 -8.50 -13.82 1.65
N ASN A 181 -7.66 -14.46 2.46
CA ASN A 181 -8.09 -15.17 3.66
C ASN A 181 -8.14 -14.27 4.91
N GLY A 182 -7.51 -13.10 4.86
CA GLY A 182 -7.25 -12.26 6.02
C GLY A 182 -6.06 -12.76 6.85
N ILE A 183 -5.60 -11.90 7.74
CA ILE A 183 -4.54 -12.19 8.71
C ILE A 183 -5.05 -12.00 10.14
N THR A 184 -4.33 -12.55 11.13
CA THR A 184 -4.65 -12.31 12.54
C THR A 184 -4.10 -10.97 13.02
N THR A 185 -4.63 -10.48 14.15
CA THR A 185 -4.07 -9.33 14.87
C THR A 185 -2.57 -9.52 15.18
N GLU A 186 -2.17 -10.70 15.64
CA GLU A 186 -0.77 -11.02 15.95
C GLU A 186 0.15 -10.88 14.71
N GLU A 187 -0.32 -11.35 13.55
CA GLU A 187 0.43 -11.23 12.30
C GLU A 187 0.51 -9.78 11.85
N ALA A 188 -0.58 -9.03 11.93
CA ALA A 188 -0.59 -7.61 11.57
C ALA A 188 0.37 -6.78 12.44
N GLU A 189 0.35 -6.99 13.76
CA GLU A 189 1.30 -6.37 14.70
C GLU A 189 2.77 -6.74 14.39
N ALA A 190 3.01 -7.99 14.00
CA ALA A 190 4.34 -8.43 13.64
C ALA A 190 4.84 -7.70 12.36
N ARG A 191 3.98 -7.50 11.36
CA ARG A 191 4.32 -6.73 10.15
C ARG A 191 4.61 -5.26 10.46
N ILE A 192 3.81 -4.65 11.32
CA ILE A 192 4.04 -3.28 11.76
C ILE A 192 5.40 -3.15 12.44
N ARG A 193 5.74 -4.06 13.38
CA ARG A 193 7.04 -4.03 14.08
C ARG A 193 8.25 -4.21 13.17
N GLU A 194 8.10 -4.93 12.06
CA GLU A 194 9.18 -5.16 11.10
C GLU A 194 9.45 -3.95 10.21
N MET A 195 8.44 -3.11 9.97
CA MET A 195 8.57 -1.92 9.13
C MET A 195 8.95 -0.64 9.89
N LEU A 196 8.88 -0.66 11.23
CA LEU A 196 9.20 0.47 12.09
C LEU A 196 10.58 0.34 12.70
#